data_80a85c56affcf7990283f489e065526d
#
_entry.id   80a85c56affcf7990283f489e065526d
#
_cell.length_a   1.000
_cell.length_b   1.000
_cell.length_c   1.000
_cell.angle_alpha   90.00
_cell.angle_beta   90.00
_cell.angle_gamma   90.00
#
_symmetry.space_group_name_H-M   'P 1'
#
loop_
_entity.id
_entity.type
_entity.pdbx_description
1 polymer ?
#
loop_
_entity_poly.entity_id
_entity_poly.type
_entity_poly.pdbx_seq_one_letter_code
_entity_poly.pdbx_strand_id
1 'polypeptide(L)'
;MHLALRLLVTIALAAALLSATVPASSADPRKPLPEHEGGWQRALFPLSIPVTRLTEGRMRHFTEHCTAVAVTPGPNSIFVSAWHCFEDYRSTIMPIQLLNPHSVTPVPMKLLESGGSMEEDWALLTPVSSLTVDTWIPISTTPHHIGQPLMAAGFTPQHNQSTDDTADRYLLADITCSVIDASTHPPASDCVAKKGASGGAMIALTDSGSARLQGIISAGDGKAVSYFYPAPLLIRRLGKLR
;
A
#
# COMPACT_ATOMS: atom_id res chain seq x y z
N MET A 1 42.42 49.02 -34.74
CA MET A 1 41.08 49.19 -34.11
C MET A 1 40.04 48.10 -34.49
N HIS A 2 40.47 46.99 -35.10
CA HIS A 2 39.53 45.88 -35.52
C HIS A 2 39.69 44.54 -34.77
N LEU A 3 40.67 44.45 -33.85
CA LEU A 3 40.91 43.20 -33.10
C LEU A 3 40.12 43.12 -31.79
N ALA A 4 39.75 44.27 -31.20
CA ALA A 4 39.03 44.30 -29.90
C ALA A 4 37.50 44.01 -30.02
N LEU A 5 36.94 44.15 -31.22
CA LEU A 5 35.49 43.97 -31.44
C LEU A 5 35.07 42.52 -31.68
N ARG A 6 36.03 41.64 -32.01
CA ARG A 6 35.71 40.18 -32.24
C ARG A 6 35.74 39.33 -30.96
N LEU A 7 36.35 39.84 -29.88
CA LEU A 7 36.44 39.10 -28.63
C LEU A 7 35.19 39.26 -27.73
N LEU A 8 34.42 40.33 -27.91
CA LEU A 8 33.21 40.59 -27.12
C LEU A 8 31.94 39.86 -27.61
N VAL A 9 31.93 39.43 -28.88
CA VAL A 9 30.76 38.72 -29.44
C VAL A 9 30.77 37.22 -29.11
N THR A 10 31.96 36.65 -28.86
CA THR A 10 32.07 35.20 -28.51
C THR A 10 31.77 34.87 -27.06
N ILE A 11 31.83 35.85 -26.14
CA ILE A 11 31.51 35.64 -24.71
C ILE A 11 30.00 35.72 -24.45
N ALA A 12 29.23 36.43 -25.26
CA ALA A 12 27.77 36.56 -25.10
C ALA A 12 26.97 35.33 -25.53
N LEU A 13 27.54 34.44 -26.37
CA LEU A 13 26.84 33.24 -26.85
C LEU A 13 27.02 32.02 -25.95
N ALA A 14 27.99 32.03 -25.02
CA ALA A 14 28.22 30.90 -24.11
C ALA A 14 27.39 30.97 -22.83
N ALA A 15 26.74 32.10 -22.54
CA ALA A 15 25.94 32.28 -21.32
C ALA A 15 24.46 31.87 -21.45
N ALA A 16 23.98 31.48 -22.64
CA ALA A 16 22.56 31.25 -22.92
C ALA A 16 22.14 29.76 -22.86
N LEU A 17 23.02 28.83 -22.51
CA LEU A 17 22.74 27.39 -22.57
C LEU A 17 22.74 26.68 -21.20
N LEU A 18 22.80 27.39 -20.08
CA LEU A 18 22.46 26.82 -18.76
C LEU A 18 21.00 27.14 -18.43
N SER A 19 20.08 26.72 -19.28
CA SER A 19 18.70 26.51 -18.86
C SER A 19 18.70 25.32 -17.92
N ALA A 20 18.79 25.62 -16.63
CA ALA A 20 18.58 24.61 -15.60
C ALA A 20 17.23 23.95 -15.86
N THR A 21 17.24 22.74 -16.39
CA THR A 21 16.08 21.87 -16.35
C THR A 21 15.80 21.60 -14.88
N VAL A 22 14.92 22.42 -14.29
CA VAL A 22 14.31 22.10 -13.01
C VAL A 22 13.62 20.76 -13.24
N PRO A 23 14.01 19.69 -12.55
CA PRO A 23 13.29 18.43 -12.67
C PRO A 23 11.83 18.73 -12.30
N ALA A 24 10.94 18.51 -13.24
CA ALA A 24 9.51 18.59 -12.96
C ALA A 24 9.25 17.64 -11.77
N SER A 25 8.87 18.20 -10.64
CA SER A 25 8.37 17.40 -9.52
C SER A 25 7.21 16.61 -10.09
N SER A 26 7.37 15.31 -10.26
CA SER A 26 6.31 14.48 -10.78
C SER A 26 5.12 14.60 -9.82
N ALA A 27 3.99 15.07 -10.32
CA ALA A 27 2.77 15.14 -9.54
C ALA A 27 2.45 13.73 -8.99
N ASP A 28 1.92 13.67 -7.77
CA ASP A 28 1.50 12.41 -7.15
C ASP A 28 0.47 11.71 -8.09
N PRO A 29 0.77 10.53 -8.65
CA PRO A 29 -0.12 9.85 -9.58
C PRO A 29 -1.36 9.28 -8.91
N ARG A 30 -1.35 9.15 -7.58
CA ARG A 30 -2.44 8.56 -6.83
C ARG A 30 -3.67 9.46 -6.85
N LYS A 31 -4.82 8.83 -7.01
CA LYS A 31 -6.12 9.51 -7.04
C LYS A 31 -7.07 8.87 -6.02
N PRO A 32 -7.98 9.65 -5.44
CA PRO A 32 -9.10 9.09 -4.71
C PRO A 32 -9.89 8.16 -5.62
N LEU A 33 -10.21 6.97 -5.13
CA LEU A 33 -11.08 6.06 -5.83
C LEU A 33 -12.52 6.36 -5.43
N PRO A 34 -13.40 6.66 -6.39
CA PRO A 34 -14.82 6.79 -6.10
C PRO A 34 -15.35 5.44 -5.62
N GLU A 35 -16.15 5.49 -4.59
CA GLU A 35 -16.88 4.31 -4.12
C GLU A 35 -17.99 3.99 -5.12
N HIS A 36 -17.85 2.86 -5.78
CA HIS A 36 -18.91 2.31 -6.62
C HIS A 36 -19.59 1.16 -5.88
N GLU A 37 -20.89 1.12 -5.91
CA GLU A 37 -21.67 0.01 -5.37
C GLU A 37 -21.22 -1.29 -6.05
N GLY A 38 -20.78 -2.29 -5.24
CA GLY A 38 -20.22 -3.55 -5.74
C GLY A 38 -18.78 -3.48 -6.27
N GLY A 39 -18.11 -2.32 -6.20
CA GLY A 39 -16.72 -2.17 -6.62
C GLY A 39 -15.74 -2.81 -5.65
N TRP A 40 -14.61 -3.34 -6.17
CA TRP A 40 -13.57 -3.98 -5.38
C TRP A 40 -12.96 -3.06 -4.29
N GLN A 41 -13.11 -1.75 -4.43
CA GLN A 41 -12.67 -0.75 -3.46
C GLN A 41 -13.25 -1.00 -2.06
N ARG A 42 -14.47 -1.54 -1.99
CA ARG A 42 -15.16 -1.88 -0.74
C ARG A 42 -14.56 -3.10 -0.03
N ALA A 43 -13.62 -3.79 -0.65
CA ALA A 43 -12.86 -4.86 -0.02
C ALA A 43 -11.61 -4.36 0.74
N LEU A 44 -11.29 -3.05 0.67
CA LEU A 44 -10.18 -2.45 1.38
C LEU A 44 -10.68 -1.73 2.63
N PHE A 45 -9.94 -1.88 3.72
CA PHE A 45 -10.30 -1.33 5.03
C PHE A 45 -9.06 -0.73 5.70
N PRO A 46 -9.17 0.44 6.34
CA PRO A 46 -8.09 0.94 7.19
C PRO A 46 -7.97 0.08 8.45
N LEU A 47 -6.73 -0.17 8.87
CA LEU A 47 -6.38 -0.82 10.13
C LEU A 47 -5.78 0.19 11.11
N SER A 48 -6.16 0.04 12.37
CA SER A 48 -5.54 0.69 13.51
C SER A 48 -4.98 -0.40 14.43
N ILE A 49 -3.66 -0.41 14.62
CA ILE A 49 -2.95 -1.48 15.31
C ILE A 49 -2.19 -0.88 16.49
N PRO A 50 -2.56 -1.20 17.74
CA PRO A 50 -1.85 -0.73 18.90
C PRO A 50 -0.52 -1.48 19.03
N VAL A 51 0.58 -0.74 19.04
CA VAL A 51 1.92 -1.30 19.18
C VAL A 51 2.63 -0.70 20.40
N THR A 52 3.60 -1.44 20.95
CA THR A 52 4.35 -0.99 22.11
C THR A 52 5.84 -1.15 21.85
N ARG A 53 6.56 -0.03 21.83
CA ARG A 53 7.99 0.02 21.51
C ARG A 53 8.79 0.56 22.67
N LEU A 54 10.02 0.04 22.81
CA LEU A 54 11.02 0.61 23.71
C LEU A 54 11.65 1.83 23.04
N THR A 55 11.36 3.03 23.55
CA THR A 55 11.91 4.29 23.05
C THR A 55 12.60 5.01 24.19
N GLU A 56 13.89 5.32 24.04
CA GLU A 56 14.70 5.98 25.09
C GLU A 56 14.64 5.29 26.45
N GLY A 57 14.68 3.96 26.45
CA GLY A 57 14.63 3.14 27.66
C GLY A 57 13.25 3.05 28.34
N ARG A 58 12.18 3.54 27.71
CA ARG A 58 10.81 3.48 28.22
C ARG A 58 9.88 2.83 27.22
N MET A 59 8.96 2.01 27.72
CA MET A 59 7.88 1.47 26.90
C MET A 59 6.88 2.58 26.57
N ARG A 60 6.65 2.80 25.28
CA ARG A 60 5.67 3.77 24.76
C ARG A 60 4.66 3.08 23.87
N HIS A 61 3.43 3.55 23.93
CA HIS A 61 2.33 3.07 23.08
C HIS A 61 2.22 3.96 21.85
N PHE A 62 2.05 3.31 20.71
CA PHE A 62 1.82 3.95 19.41
C PHE A 62 0.66 3.26 18.72
N THR A 63 0.12 3.91 17.72
CA THR A 63 -0.85 3.32 16.80
C THR A 63 -0.22 3.25 15.42
N GLU A 64 -0.04 2.03 14.89
CA GLU A 64 0.28 1.85 13.48
C GLU A 64 -0.99 1.84 12.66
N HIS A 65 -0.90 2.48 11.50
CA HIS A 65 -1.99 2.59 10.56
C HIS A 65 -1.60 1.94 9.26
N CYS A 66 -2.37 0.92 8.89
CA CYS A 66 -2.17 0.12 7.70
C CYS A 66 -3.49 -0.08 6.95
N THR A 67 -3.44 -0.85 5.91
CA THR A 67 -4.61 -1.27 5.12
C THR A 67 -4.77 -2.79 5.23
N ALA A 68 -6.00 -3.27 5.20
CA ALA A 68 -6.33 -4.68 5.03
C ALA A 68 -7.21 -4.88 3.82
N VAL A 69 -7.12 -6.06 3.21
CA VAL A 69 -7.89 -6.47 2.04
C VAL A 69 -8.71 -7.71 2.40
N ALA A 70 -10.03 -7.65 2.25
CA ALA A 70 -10.88 -8.82 2.35
C ALA A 70 -10.67 -9.75 1.15
N VAL A 71 -10.34 -11.02 1.40
CA VAL A 71 -10.06 -12.02 0.35
C VAL A 71 -11.03 -13.18 0.32
N THR A 72 -11.92 -13.25 1.30
CA THR A 72 -13.02 -14.23 1.32
C THR A 72 -14.32 -13.54 1.73
N PRO A 73 -15.49 -14.02 1.24
CA PRO A 73 -16.79 -13.50 1.64
C PRO A 73 -17.28 -14.06 2.97
N GLY A 74 -18.33 -13.46 3.50
CA GLY A 74 -19.16 -14.01 4.57
C GLY A 74 -18.77 -13.54 5.97
N PRO A 75 -19.36 -14.15 7.01
CA PRO A 75 -19.24 -13.65 8.38
C PRO A 75 -17.89 -13.94 9.05
N ASN A 76 -17.15 -14.92 8.53
CA ASN A 76 -15.80 -15.28 8.99
C ASN A 76 -14.76 -14.95 7.93
N SER A 77 -14.92 -13.79 7.30
CA SER A 77 -14.04 -13.35 6.24
C SER A 77 -12.58 -13.29 6.69
N ILE A 78 -11.69 -13.71 5.79
CA ILE A 78 -10.26 -13.56 5.98
C ILE A 78 -9.82 -12.25 5.30
N PHE A 79 -9.02 -11.50 6.04
CA PHE A 79 -8.36 -10.30 5.57
C PHE A 79 -6.86 -10.55 5.50
N VAL A 80 -6.22 -9.94 4.53
CA VAL A 80 -4.76 -9.95 4.40
C VAL A 80 -4.22 -8.54 4.62
N SER A 81 -3.01 -8.45 5.20
CA SER A 81 -2.27 -7.20 5.40
C SER A 81 -0.77 -7.51 5.39
N ALA A 82 0.10 -6.49 5.61
CA ALA A 82 1.54 -6.66 5.74
C ALA A 82 1.93 -7.02 7.18
N TRP A 83 2.89 -7.92 7.36
CA TRP A 83 3.37 -8.32 8.68
C TRP A 83 4.03 -7.19 9.46
N HIS A 84 4.82 -6.33 8.81
CA HIS A 84 5.52 -5.24 9.51
C HIS A 84 4.58 -4.28 10.25
N CYS A 85 3.30 -4.26 9.87
CA CYS A 85 2.27 -3.51 10.61
C CYS A 85 2.03 -4.07 12.02
N PHE A 86 2.38 -5.34 12.27
CA PHE A 86 2.12 -6.08 13.50
C PHE A 86 3.38 -6.45 14.26
N GLU A 87 4.57 -6.06 13.80
CA GLU A 87 5.85 -6.46 14.39
C GLU A 87 5.91 -6.24 15.90
N ASP A 88 5.43 -5.09 16.38
CA ASP A 88 5.41 -4.73 17.80
C ASP A 88 4.03 -4.87 18.45
N TYR A 89 3.10 -5.55 17.79
CA TYR A 89 1.77 -5.80 18.32
C TYR A 89 1.82 -6.79 19.48
N ARG A 90 1.13 -6.45 20.57
CA ARG A 90 0.98 -7.30 21.76
C ARG A 90 -0.51 -7.40 22.11
N SER A 91 -1.08 -8.56 21.85
CA SER A 91 -2.55 -8.83 21.98
C SER A 91 -3.15 -8.62 23.37
N THR A 92 -2.31 -8.44 24.39
CA THR A 92 -2.76 -8.35 25.79
C THR A 92 -3.29 -6.98 26.20
N ILE A 93 -3.09 -5.94 25.39
CA ILE A 93 -3.41 -4.55 25.78
C ILE A 93 -4.67 -4.04 25.09
N MET A 94 -4.68 -4.01 23.78
CA MET A 94 -5.81 -3.54 22.99
C MET A 94 -5.94 -4.38 21.71
N PRO A 95 -7.15 -4.61 21.20
CA PRO A 95 -7.33 -5.35 19.95
C PRO A 95 -6.94 -4.50 18.73
N ILE A 96 -6.52 -5.18 17.66
CA ILE A 96 -6.45 -4.61 16.33
C ILE A 96 -7.86 -4.14 15.95
N GLN A 97 -7.99 -2.98 15.35
CA GLN A 97 -9.26 -2.41 14.91
C GLN A 97 -9.31 -2.34 13.37
N LEU A 98 -10.32 -2.96 12.78
CA LEU A 98 -10.70 -2.69 11.40
C LEU A 98 -11.68 -1.51 11.41
N LEU A 99 -11.31 -0.44 10.73
CA LEU A 99 -12.14 0.74 10.62
C LEU A 99 -13.02 0.58 9.38
N ASN A 100 -14.32 0.57 9.57
CA ASN A 100 -15.24 0.50 8.44
C ASN A 100 -15.60 1.93 8.01
N PRO A 101 -15.26 2.35 6.78
CA PRO A 101 -15.59 3.71 6.31
C PRO A 101 -17.09 4.03 6.36
N HIS A 102 -17.94 3.00 6.39
CA HIS A 102 -19.40 3.13 6.43
C HIS A 102 -20.01 2.92 7.83
N SER A 103 -19.18 2.76 8.86
CA SER A 103 -19.64 2.53 10.24
C SER A 103 -18.76 3.26 11.24
N VAL A 104 -19.39 3.92 12.19
CA VAL A 104 -18.68 4.58 13.30
C VAL A 104 -18.10 3.61 14.32
N THR A 105 -18.48 2.33 14.26
CA THR A 105 -18.02 1.33 15.21
C THR A 105 -16.89 0.49 14.61
N PRO A 106 -15.65 0.60 15.13
CA PRO A 106 -14.56 -0.27 14.73
C PRO A 106 -14.85 -1.74 15.03
N VAL A 107 -14.34 -2.63 14.18
CA VAL A 107 -14.48 -4.08 14.36
C VAL A 107 -13.19 -4.65 14.92
N PRO A 108 -13.21 -5.28 16.11
CA PRO A 108 -12.03 -5.94 16.65
C PRO A 108 -11.61 -7.11 15.78
N MET A 109 -10.30 -7.18 15.49
CA MET A 109 -9.70 -8.21 14.64
C MET A 109 -8.74 -9.08 15.43
N LYS A 110 -8.67 -10.35 15.04
CA LYS A 110 -7.70 -11.33 15.52
C LYS A 110 -6.65 -11.59 14.44
N LEU A 111 -5.38 -11.50 14.80
CA LEU A 111 -4.28 -12.00 13.98
C LEU A 111 -4.27 -13.53 14.05
N LEU A 112 -4.41 -14.19 12.90
CA LEU A 112 -4.43 -15.65 12.79
C LEU A 112 -3.03 -16.21 12.58
N GLU A 113 -2.33 -15.68 11.60
CA GLU A 113 -0.99 -16.10 11.18
C GLU A 113 -0.28 -14.94 10.50
N SER A 114 1.05 -14.93 10.54
CA SER A 114 1.86 -13.96 9.79
C SER A 114 3.20 -14.58 9.39
N GLY A 115 3.87 -13.96 8.40
CA GLY A 115 5.18 -14.43 7.93
C GLY A 115 6.32 -14.21 8.91
N GLY A 116 6.26 -13.18 9.74
CA GLY A 116 7.21 -12.93 10.81
C GLY A 116 8.50 -12.23 10.39
N SER A 117 8.63 -11.78 9.15
CA SER A 117 9.78 -11.03 8.64
C SER A 117 9.41 -10.16 7.44
N MET A 118 10.31 -9.26 7.03
CA MET A 118 10.12 -8.44 5.83
C MET A 118 10.18 -9.25 4.52
N GLU A 119 10.84 -10.38 4.51
CA GLU A 119 10.86 -11.31 3.36
C GLU A 119 9.51 -12.03 3.21
N GLU A 120 8.88 -12.35 4.34
CA GLU A 120 7.54 -12.95 4.43
C GLU A 120 6.55 -11.92 4.99
N ASP A 121 6.45 -10.77 4.34
CA ASP A 121 5.71 -9.60 4.83
C ASP A 121 4.20 -9.71 4.56
N TRP A 122 3.57 -10.69 5.21
CA TRP A 122 2.13 -10.93 5.14
C TRP A 122 1.53 -11.25 6.51
N ALA A 123 0.26 -10.91 6.69
CA ALA A 123 -0.54 -11.25 7.86
C ALA A 123 -1.96 -11.64 7.46
N LEU A 124 -2.53 -12.61 8.15
CA LEU A 124 -3.92 -13.05 8.01
C LEU A 124 -4.71 -12.67 9.26
N LEU A 125 -5.86 -12.04 9.06
CA LEU A 125 -6.74 -11.60 10.13
C LEU A 125 -8.16 -12.09 9.90
N THR A 126 -8.91 -12.19 10.99
CA THR A 126 -10.36 -12.46 10.98
C THR A 126 -11.05 -11.56 12.01
N PRO A 127 -12.32 -11.19 11.82
CA PRO A 127 -13.09 -10.50 12.85
C PRO A 127 -13.22 -11.35 14.10
N VAL A 128 -13.19 -10.72 15.29
CA VAL A 128 -13.47 -11.37 16.57
C VAL A 128 -14.97 -11.68 16.69
N SER A 129 -15.81 -10.82 16.14
CA SER A 129 -17.27 -10.98 16.05
C SER A 129 -17.69 -11.06 14.59
N SER A 130 -18.87 -11.60 14.32
CA SER A 130 -19.41 -11.72 12.97
C SER A 130 -19.41 -10.35 12.26
N LEU A 131 -18.72 -10.29 11.12
CA LEU A 131 -18.72 -9.17 10.19
C LEU A 131 -19.04 -9.71 8.80
N THR A 132 -20.21 -9.36 8.27
CA THR A 132 -20.56 -9.74 6.90
C THR A 132 -19.78 -8.90 5.90
N VAL A 133 -19.00 -9.55 5.06
CA VAL A 133 -18.24 -8.94 3.97
C VAL A 133 -18.92 -9.34 2.65
N ASP A 134 -19.50 -8.35 1.99
CA ASP A 134 -20.22 -8.53 0.72
C ASP A 134 -19.30 -8.39 -0.49
N THR A 135 -18.18 -7.70 -0.32
CA THR A 135 -17.20 -7.45 -1.39
C THR A 135 -15.82 -7.92 -0.95
N TRP A 136 -15.17 -8.74 -1.77
CA TRP A 136 -13.80 -9.24 -1.55
C TRP A 136 -13.04 -9.25 -2.86
N ILE A 137 -11.72 -9.29 -2.78
CA ILE A 137 -10.85 -9.43 -3.95
C ILE A 137 -10.28 -10.85 -3.96
N PRO A 138 -10.68 -11.70 -4.91
CA PRO A 138 -10.11 -13.04 -5.02
C PRO A 138 -8.60 -12.96 -5.31
N ILE A 139 -7.82 -13.84 -4.67
CA ILE A 139 -6.39 -13.93 -4.92
C ILE A 139 -6.13 -14.45 -6.33
N SER A 140 -5.18 -13.83 -7.03
CA SER A 140 -4.68 -14.32 -8.32
C SER A 140 -3.99 -15.68 -8.13
N THR A 141 -4.26 -16.61 -9.03
CA THR A 141 -3.53 -17.88 -9.11
C THR A 141 -2.36 -17.81 -10.09
N THR A 142 -2.30 -16.75 -10.89
CA THR A 142 -1.28 -16.53 -11.90
C THR A 142 -0.11 -15.74 -11.32
N PRO A 143 1.14 -16.20 -11.50
CA PRO A 143 2.32 -15.42 -11.14
C PRO A 143 2.34 -14.07 -11.89
N HIS A 144 2.92 -13.06 -11.24
CA HIS A 144 3.18 -11.78 -11.87
C HIS A 144 4.32 -11.87 -12.89
N HIS A 145 4.36 -10.94 -13.85
CA HIS A 145 5.43 -10.84 -14.85
C HIS A 145 5.75 -9.36 -15.14
N ILE A 146 6.97 -9.11 -15.62
CA ILE A 146 7.43 -7.76 -15.97
C ILE A 146 6.51 -7.15 -17.02
N GLY A 147 6.15 -5.88 -16.83
CA GLY A 147 5.23 -5.13 -17.67
C GLY A 147 3.74 -5.43 -17.42
N GLN A 148 3.41 -6.32 -16.47
CA GLN A 148 2.02 -6.57 -16.09
C GLN A 148 1.42 -5.30 -15.50
N PRO A 149 0.30 -4.77 -16.07
CA PRO A 149 -0.40 -3.64 -15.48
C PRO A 149 -0.90 -3.94 -14.07
N LEU A 150 -0.71 -2.98 -13.17
CA LEU A 150 -1.15 -3.04 -11.78
C LEU A 150 -1.88 -1.76 -11.38
N MET A 151 -2.60 -1.86 -10.29
CA MET A 151 -3.09 -0.75 -9.51
C MET A 151 -2.65 -0.96 -8.05
N ALA A 152 -2.03 0.05 -7.44
CA ALA A 152 -1.69 0.01 -6.03
C ALA A 152 -2.71 0.83 -5.24
N ALA A 153 -3.46 0.20 -4.33
CA ALA A 153 -4.52 0.86 -3.56
C ALA A 153 -4.38 0.63 -2.06
N GLY A 154 -4.56 1.69 -1.28
CA GLY A 154 -4.52 1.63 0.17
C GLY A 154 -4.93 2.94 0.84
N PHE A 155 -5.20 2.88 2.13
CA PHE A 155 -5.59 4.03 2.94
C PHE A 155 -4.37 4.83 3.38
N THR A 156 -4.34 6.10 3.03
CA THR A 156 -3.25 7.02 3.39
C THR A 156 -3.82 8.33 3.90
N PRO A 157 -3.08 9.13 4.71
CA PRO A 157 -3.47 10.49 5.00
C PRO A 157 -3.57 11.32 3.71
N GLN A 158 -4.52 12.24 3.64
CA GLN A 158 -4.76 13.06 2.44
C GLN A 158 -3.58 14.00 2.12
N HIS A 159 -2.84 14.44 3.12
CA HIS A 159 -1.68 15.31 2.94
C HIS A 159 -0.43 14.68 3.56
N ASN A 160 0.70 14.81 2.87
CA ASN A 160 2.03 14.34 3.30
C ASN A 160 2.53 14.92 4.63
N GLN A 161 1.75 15.73 5.33
CA GLN A 161 2.19 16.53 6.48
C GLN A 161 1.58 16.10 7.81
N SER A 162 0.60 15.20 7.84
CA SER A 162 0.03 14.82 9.13
C SER A 162 0.80 13.63 9.72
N THR A 163 1.63 13.92 10.72
CA THR A 163 2.09 12.93 11.71
C THR A 163 1.02 12.68 12.78
N ASP A 164 -0.16 13.31 12.61
CA ASP A 164 -1.27 13.23 13.55
C ASP A 164 -2.02 11.90 13.33
N ASP A 165 -2.11 11.10 14.37
CA ASP A 165 -2.83 9.82 14.38
C ASP A 165 -4.34 9.98 14.16
N THR A 166 -4.86 11.22 14.25
CA THR A 166 -6.28 11.56 14.04
C THR A 166 -6.62 11.97 12.61
N ALA A 167 -5.62 12.06 11.71
CA ALA A 167 -5.84 12.50 10.34
C ALA A 167 -6.79 11.55 9.59
N ASP A 168 -7.77 12.13 8.91
CA ASP A 168 -8.65 11.40 8.00
C ASP A 168 -7.84 10.64 6.96
N ARG A 169 -8.20 9.37 6.75
CA ARG A 169 -7.55 8.47 5.81
C ARG A 169 -8.45 8.22 4.64
N TYR A 170 -7.87 8.36 3.47
CA TYR A 170 -8.58 8.23 2.21
C TYR A 170 -8.02 7.04 1.43
N LEU A 171 -8.92 6.32 0.77
CA LEU A 171 -8.51 5.30 -0.18
C LEU A 171 -7.96 5.98 -1.44
N LEU A 172 -6.64 5.90 -1.61
CA LEU A 172 -5.95 6.40 -2.78
C LEU A 172 -5.38 5.25 -3.59
N ALA A 173 -5.38 5.39 -4.91
CA ALA A 173 -4.75 4.42 -5.80
C ALA A 173 -3.90 5.09 -6.88
N ASP A 174 -2.77 4.46 -7.17
CA ASP A 174 -2.06 4.61 -8.44
C ASP A 174 -2.59 3.53 -9.39
N ILE A 175 -3.23 3.96 -10.46
CA ILE A 175 -3.92 3.07 -11.42
C ILE A 175 -3.16 2.91 -12.74
N THR A 176 -1.97 3.50 -12.86
CA THR A 176 -1.21 3.59 -14.11
C THR A 176 0.17 2.96 -14.03
N CYS A 177 0.35 2.02 -13.15
CA CYS A 177 1.63 1.40 -12.84
C CYS A 177 1.71 -0.07 -13.31
N SER A 178 2.90 -0.66 -13.19
CA SER A 178 3.18 -2.01 -13.67
C SER A 178 4.27 -2.70 -12.81
N VAL A 179 4.42 -4.00 -13.01
CA VAL A 179 5.56 -4.77 -12.47
C VAL A 179 6.83 -4.39 -13.24
N ILE A 180 7.87 -3.93 -12.54
CA ILE A 180 9.16 -3.58 -13.15
C ILE A 180 10.25 -4.62 -12.89
N ASP A 181 10.13 -5.39 -11.81
CA ASP A 181 11.01 -6.53 -11.52
C ASP A 181 10.19 -7.68 -10.92
N ALA A 182 10.21 -8.82 -11.59
CA ALA A 182 9.53 -10.05 -11.16
C ALA A 182 10.52 -11.11 -10.69
N SER A 183 11.83 -10.84 -10.76
CA SER A 183 12.92 -11.81 -10.43
C SER A 183 13.35 -11.71 -8.97
N THR A 184 13.08 -10.58 -8.31
CA THR A 184 13.38 -10.36 -6.90
C THR A 184 12.28 -10.88 -5.97
N HIS A 185 12.63 -11.08 -4.71
CA HIS A 185 11.65 -11.35 -3.66
C HIS A 185 11.91 -10.39 -2.49
N PRO A 186 11.03 -9.44 -2.22
CA PRO A 186 9.76 -9.15 -2.89
C PRO A 186 9.93 -8.55 -4.30
N PRO A 187 8.98 -8.79 -5.22
CA PRO A 187 8.96 -8.16 -6.53
C PRO A 187 8.70 -6.66 -6.45
N ALA A 188 9.14 -5.92 -7.49
CA ALA A 188 9.02 -4.49 -7.57
C ALA A 188 8.05 -4.02 -8.64
N SER A 189 7.42 -2.88 -8.38
CA SER A 189 6.55 -2.15 -9.30
C SER A 189 6.91 -0.67 -9.32
N ASP A 190 6.55 0.04 -10.40
CA ASP A 190 6.61 1.51 -10.48
C ASP A 190 5.37 2.19 -9.88
N CYS A 191 4.56 1.45 -9.14
CA CYS A 191 3.43 2.00 -8.41
C CYS A 191 3.89 2.91 -7.27
N VAL A 192 3.17 4.00 -7.05
CA VAL A 192 3.38 4.87 -5.90
C VAL A 192 2.47 4.45 -4.74
N ALA A 193 3.09 3.97 -3.67
CA ALA A 193 2.43 3.73 -2.40
C ALA A 193 3.09 4.56 -1.30
N LYS A 194 2.31 5.10 -0.37
CA LYS A 194 2.81 5.93 0.74
C LYS A 194 2.38 5.35 2.09
N LYS A 195 2.91 5.95 3.18
CA LYS A 195 2.60 5.55 4.56
C LYS A 195 1.10 5.34 4.76
N GLY A 196 0.73 4.23 5.37
CA GLY A 196 -0.66 3.78 5.58
C GLY A 196 -1.17 2.83 4.49
N ALA A 197 -0.61 2.87 3.27
CA ALA A 197 -0.96 1.92 2.22
C ALA A 197 -0.37 0.51 2.45
N SER A 198 0.57 0.35 3.40
CA SER A 198 1.09 -0.96 3.82
C SER A 198 -0.03 -1.96 4.10
N GLY A 199 0.07 -3.16 3.57
CA GLY A 199 -0.99 -4.17 3.65
C GLY A 199 -2.13 -3.98 2.65
N GLY A 200 -2.13 -2.89 1.88
CA GLY A 200 -3.08 -2.63 0.80
C GLY A 200 -2.86 -3.53 -0.42
N ALA A 201 -3.65 -3.32 -1.44
CA ALA A 201 -3.75 -4.22 -2.59
C ALA A 201 -2.90 -3.77 -3.77
N MET A 202 -2.11 -4.69 -4.30
CA MET A 202 -1.66 -4.67 -5.70
C MET A 202 -2.66 -5.48 -6.52
N ILE A 203 -3.37 -4.83 -7.42
CA ILE A 203 -4.50 -5.39 -8.17
C ILE A 203 -4.15 -5.47 -9.64
N ALA A 204 -4.42 -6.63 -10.25
CA ALA A 204 -4.52 -6.77 -11.69
C ALA A 204 -5.99 -6.96 -12.11
N LEU A 205 -6.36 -6.40 -13.24
CA LEU A 205 -7.66 -6.68 -13.85
C LEU A 205 -7.54 -7.87 -14.81
N THR A 206 -8.54 -8.74 -14.79
CA THR A 206 -8.70 -9.78 -15.81
C THR A 206 -9.22 -9.15 -17.11
N ASP A 207 -9.21 -9.91 -18.20
CA ASP A 207 -9.78 -9.48 -19.49
C ASP A 207 -11.27 -9.07 -19.38
N SER A 208 -11.99 -9.66 -18.42
CA SER A 208 -13.37 -9.29 -18.11
C SER A 208 -13.51 -8.05 -17.20
N GLY A 209 -12.39 -7.41 -16.82
CA GLY A 209 -12.36 -6.26 -15.91
C GLY A 209 -12.52 -6.61 -14.43
N SER A 210 -12.53 -7.90 -14.06
CA SER A 210 -12.63 -8.31 -12.66
C SER A 210 -11.31 -8.13 -11.93
N ALA A 211 -11.34 -7.59 -10.71
CA ALA A 211 -10.16 -7.41 -9.88
C ALA A 211 -9.63 -8.74 -9.34
N ARG A 212 -8.31 -8.89 -9.33
CA ARG A 212 -7.55 -9.98 -8.69
C ARG A 212 -6.45 -9.41 -7.83
N LEU A 213 -6.34 -9.89 -6.60
CA LEU A 213 -5.24 -9.53 -5.71
C LEU A 213 -3.96 -10.23 -6.19
N GLN A 214 -3.03 -9.45 -6.72
CA GLN A 214 -1.75 -9.93 -7.21
C GLN A 214 -0.67 -9.88 -6.13
N GLY A 215 -0.80 -8.94 -5.21
CA GLY A 215 0.15 -8.77 -4.10
C GLY A 215 -0.40 -7.90 -2.98
N ILE A 216 0.36 -7.87 -1.88
CA ILE A 216 0.13 -7.02 -0.72
C ILE A 216 1.24 -5.97 -0.69
N ILE A 217 0.88 -4.69 -0.62
CA ILE A 217 1.84 -3.59 -0.53
C ILE A 217 2.70 -3.78 0.73
N SER A 218 4.01 -3.90 0.55
CA SER A 218 4.98 -4.13 1.62
C SER A 218 5.80 -2.87 1.92
N ALA A 219 6.64 -2.46 1.00
CA ALA A 219 7.57 -1.37 1.17
C ALA A 219 7.59 -0.47 -0.07
N GLY A 220 8.32 0.65 0.00
CA GLY A 220 8.52 1.53 -1.14
C GLY A 220 9.21 2.82 -0.75
N ASP A 221 9.62 3.59 -1.75
CA ASP A 221 10.26 4.91 -1.56
C ASP A 221 9.24 6.05 -1.44
N GLY A 222 7.96 5.74 -1.59
CA GLY A 222 6.85 6.70 -1.58
C GLY A 222 6.82 7.66 -2.79
N LYS A 223 7.61 7.39 -3.83
CA LYS A 223 7.78 8.26 -5.01
C LYS A 223 7.62 7.54 -6.34
N ALA A 224 8.33 6.44 -6.54
CA ALA A 224 8.44 5.79 -7.83
C ALA A 224 8.52 4.26 -7.78
N VAL A 225 8.84 3.67 -6.63
CA VAL A 225 8.99 2.22 -6.51
C VAL A 225 8.25 1.70 -5.29
N SER A 226 7.48 0.65 -5.48
CA SER A 226 6.89 -0.12 -4.40
C SER A 226 7.17 -1.61 -4.56
N TYR A 227 7.39 -2.27 -3.43
CA TYR A 227 7.56 -3.71 -3.32
C TYR A 227 6.30 -4.34 -2.76
N PHE A 228 6.01 -5.56 -3.16
CA PHE A 228 4.81 -6.25 -2.70
C PHE A 228 5.06 -7.72 -2.41
N TYR A 229 4.41 -8.25 -1.38
CA TYR A 229 4.39 -9.69 -1.15
C TYR A 229 3.44 -10.37 -2.14
N PRO A 230 3.85 -11.39 -2.91
CA PRO A 230 3.02 -12.04 -3.92
C PRO A 230 1.83 -12.77 -3.29
N ALA A 231 0.61 -12.32 -3.56
CA ALA A 231 -0.60 -12.92 -2.99
C ALA A 231 -0.82 -14.41 -3.37
N PRO A 232 -0.42 -14.92 -4.55
CA PRO A 232 -0.51 -16.36 -4.86
C PRO A 232 0.17 -17.27 -3.83
N LEU A 233 1.22 -16.79 -3.15
CA LEU A 233 1.92 -17.55 -2.11
C LEU A 233 1.04 -17.79 -0.87
N LEU A 234 0.02 -16.97 -0.64
CA LEU A 234 -0.93 -17.10 0.46
C LEU A 234 -1.97 -18.20 0.25
N ILE A 235 -2.17 -18.69 -0.97
CA ILE A 235 -3.23 -19.68 -1.30
C ILE A 235 -3.08 -20.93 -0.43
N ARG A 236 -1.83 -21.41 -0.22
CA ARG A 236 -1.55 -22.58 0.62
C ARG A 236 -1.86 -22.32 2.10
N ARG A 237 -1.68 -21.09 2.57
CA ARG A 237 -1.98 -20.69 3.96
C ARG A 237 -3.50 -20.63 4.17
N LEU A 238 -4.20 -20.00 3.26
CA LEU A 238 -5.67 -19.92 3.30
C LEU A 238 -6.35 -21.31 3.24
N GLY A 239 -5.78 -22.25 2.49
CA GLY A 239 -6.29 -23.63 2.42
C GLY A 239 -6.21 -24.39 3.75
N LYS A 240 -5.34 -23.98 4.68
CA LYS A 240 -5.22 -24.59 6.01
C LYS A 240 -6.19 -24.02 7.04
N LEU A 241 -6.81 -22.89 6.75
CA LEU A 241 -7.75 -22.19 7.64
C LEU A 241 -9.22 -22.60 7.39
N ARG A 242 -9.46 -23.40 6.37
CA ARG A 242 -10.76 -24.00 6.04
C ARG A 242 -10.84 -25.40 6.63
#